data_1fc90368a44d47fd17280a4349d4e051
#
_entry.id   1fc90368a44d47fd17280a4349d4e051
#
_cell.length_a   1.000
_cell.length_b   1.000
_cell.length_c   1.000
_cell.angle_alpha   90.00
_cell.angle_beta   90.00
_cell.angle_gamma   90.00
#
_symmetry.space_group_name_H-M   'P 1'
#
loop_
_entity.id
_entity.type
_entity.pdbx_description
1 polymer ?
#
loop_
_entity_poly.entity_id
_entity_poly.type
_entity_poly.pdbx_seq_one_letter_code
_entity_poly.pdbx_strand_id
1 'polypeptide(L)'
;MTQARSARSTTRGKVRVARLTDLAALGELSRLCQDENAATRSLGLPVSGRPIGVFSLFRLPLGAFQPHDLMYVYEEAGRLSGLIRVERDSVRDEWTIVELDGIGSGNAGDIRFRLVNQVLREAAKRGPWRLHVACNDQDGNVELFMQAGFARYGDERILHRSGDQELPTTWTDEAARDCRIRPAAPLDALPLSRLYAAATPQPVQRLEGIRLPDWERQGTNWRVPRSSLAPILRFADVEAFVQESAAGGKDGTSLDGFVQIGVAKEDQPHYLKLLVRPETDSSALTEFALGVIRARTEKGAAAGREHGVIAPVRTYESPIDRRLEDAGFGTIATVTLLMKETLVRVAEPALVPAGVR
;
A
#
# COMPACT_ATOMS: atom_id res chain seq x y z
N MET A 1 8.34 -12.08 -61.48
CA MET A 1 8.45 -11.03 -60.43
C MET A 1 8.16 -11.68 -59.10
N THR A 2 9.17 -12.06 -58.37
CA THR A 2 9.12 -12.79 -57.10
C THR A 2 9.13 -11.79 -55.98
N GLN A 3 8.02 -11.57 -55.26
CA GLN A 3 7.98 -10.74 -54.08
C GLN A 3 8.66 -11.47 -52.91
N ALA A 4 9.79 -10.98 -52.50
CA ALA A 4 10.48 -11.40 -51.30
C ALA A 4 9.64 -10.95 -50.07
N ARG A 5 8.97 -11.91 -49.43
CA ARG A 5 8.38 -11.74 -48.10
C ARG A 5 9.52 -11.52 -47.10
N SER A 6 9.77 -10.27 -46.73
CA SER A 6 10.60 -9.93 -45.60
C SER A 6 9.99 -10.53 -44.34
N ALA A 7 10.55 -11.60 -43.86
CA ALA A 7 10.26 -12.15 -42.55
C ALA A 7 10.79 -11.16 -41.51
N ARG A 8 9.93 -10.28 -40.99
CA ARG A 8 10.20 -9.52 -39.75
C ARG A 8 10.39 -10.54 -38.64
N SER A 9 11.63 -10.79 -38.30
CA SER A 9 12.00 -11.45 -37.04
C SER A 9 11.44 -10.61 -35.91
N THR A 10 10.27 -10.97 -35.41
CA THR A 10 9.72 -10.41 -34.18
C THR A 10 10.59 -10.88 -33.03
N THR A 11 11.57 -10.07 -32.67
CA THR A 11 12.40 -10.29 -31.48
C THR A 11 11.44 -10.28 -30.29
N ARG A 12 11.11 -11.47 -29.81
CA ARG A 12 10.14 -11.65 -28.72
C ARG A 12 10.73 -11.05 -27.46
N GLY A 13 10.10 -9.99 -26.90
CA GLY A 13 10.61 -9.31 -25.72
C GLY A 13 10.73 -10.24 -24.52
N LYS A 14 11.63 -9.92 -23.59
CA LYS A 14 12.04 -10.73 -22.46
C LYS A 14 11.78 -10.00 -21.14
N VAL A 15 11.19 -10.69 -20.18
CA VAL A 15 11.13 -10.22 -18.78
C VAL A 15 12.42 -10.65 -18.05
N ARG A 16 13.07 -9.72 -17.36
CA ARG A 16 14.26 -9.98 -16.55
C ARG A 16 14.28 -9.09 -15.29
N VAL A 17 15.11 -9.45 -14.35
CA VAL A 17 15.37 -8.59 -13.18
C VAL A 17 16.01 -7.28 -13.64
N ALA A 18 15.58 -6.17 -13.06
CA ALA A 18 16.20 -4.87 -13.29
C ALA A 18 17.65 -4.84 -12.77
N ARG A 19 18.51 -4.10 -13.45
CA ARG A 19 19.94 -3.95 -13.14
C ARG A 19 20.28 -2.49 -12.88
N LEU A 20 21.36 -2.23 -12.19
CA LEU A 20 21.84 -0.86 -11.98
C LEU A 20 22.12 -0.11 -13.31
N THR A 21 22.53 -0.85 -14.34
CA THR A 21 22.74 -0.29 -15.68
C THR A 21 21.45 0.17 -16.37
N ASP A 22 20.28 -0.23 -15.87
CA ASP A 22 18.98 0.17 -16.43
C ASP A 22 18.50 1.54 -15.92
N LEU A 23 19.22 2.17 -15.00
CA LEU A 23 18.88 3.41 -14.32
C LEU A 23 18.35 4.51 -15.24
N ALA A 24 19.12 4.83 -16.26
CA ALA A 24 18.77 5.88 -17.22
C ALA A 24 17.51 5.52 -18.01
N ALA A 25 17.41 4.26 -18.47
CA ALA A 25 16.25 3.77 -19.22
C ALA A 25 14.99 3.67 -18.36
N LEU A 26 15.11 3.34 -17.06
CA LEU A 26 14.00 3.34 -16.11
C LEU A 26 13.52 4.76 -15.81
N GLY A 27 14.45 5.73 -15.69
CA GLY A 27 14.09 7.14 -15.54
C GLY A 27 13.33 7.66 -16.76
N GLU A 28 13.75 7.29 -17.97
CA GLU A 28 13.04 7.65 -19.20
C GLU A 28 11.67 6.98 -19.29
N LEU A 29 11.58 5.67 -18.99
CA LEU A 29 10.31 4.94 -18.95
C LEU A 29 9.33 5.59 -17.96
N SER A 30 9.78 5.87 -16.75
CA SER A 30 8.96 6.53 -15.73
C SER A 30 8.49 7.92 -16.18
N ARG A 31 9.34 8.69 -16.85
CA ARG A 31 8.96 10.00 -17.40
C ARG A 31 7.93 9.86 -18.52
N LEU A 32 8.11 8.93 -19.45
CA LEU A 32 7.14 8.66 -20.52
C LEU A 32 5.78 8.25 -19.94
N CYS A 33 5.78 7.40 -18.92
CA CYS A 33 4.56 7.02 -18.22
C CYS A 33 3.91 8.19 -17.44
N GLN A 34 4.64 9.26 -17.17
CA GLN A 34 4.09 10.47 -16.53
C GLN A 34 3.52 11.48 -17.53
N ASP A 35 4.18 11.65 -18.68
CA ASP A 35 3.83 12.66 -19.69
C ASP A 35 2.63 12.24 -20.55
N GLU A 36 2.51 10.95 -20.86
CA GLU A 36 1.34 10.42 -21.55
C GLU A 36 0.21 10.26 -20.54
N ASN A 37 -0.82 11.09 -20.63
CA ASN A 37 -2.07 11.08 -19.87
C ASN A 37 -2.25 9.86 -18.95
N ALA A 38 -2.73 10.03 -17.76
CA ALA A 38 -2.88 9.05 -16.66
C ALA A 38 -3.18 7.56 -17.04
N ALA A 39 -3.46 7.31 -18.30
CA ALA A 39 -3.75 6.03 -18.95
C ALA A 39 -2.60 5.02 -18.90
N THR A 40 -1.36 5.46 -18.82
CA THR A 40 -0.19 4.56 -18.83
C THR A 40 0.31 4.20 -17.44
N ARG A 41 -0.18 4.84 -16.41
CA ARG A 41 0.06 4.45 -15.02
C ARG A 41 -0.89 3.34 -14.64
N SER A 42 -0.40 2.15 -14.71
CA SER A 42 -1.24 0.97 -14.60
C SER A 42 -1.96 0.80 -13.27
N LEU A 43 -1.48 1.36 -12.18
CA LEU A 43 -2.16 1.25 -10.88
C LEU A 43 -3.02 2.48 -10.53
N GLY A 44 -2.82 3.62 -11.20
CA GLY A 44 -3.62 4.83 -10.98
C GLY A 44 -3.60 5.41 -9.56
N LEU A 45 -2.58 5.08 -8.79
CA LEU A 45 -2.43 5.58 -7.43
C LEU A 45 -1.89 7.02 -7.45
N PRO A 46 -2.49 7.97 -6.72
CA PRO A 46 -2.14 9.39 -6.80
C PRO A 46 -0.71 9.75 -6.38
N VAL A 47 -0.02 8.84 -5.70
CA VAL A 47 1.36 9.01 -5.22
C VAL A 47 2.39 8.13 -5.92
N SER A 48 1.98 7.27 -6.84
CA SER A 48 2.90 6.38 -7.58
C SER A 48 3.75 7.09 -8.64
N GLY A 49 3.58 8.39 -8.78
CA GLY A 49 4.13 9.20 -9.85
C GLY A 49 5.49 9.83 -9.61
N ARG A 50 6.23 9.42 -8.60
CA ARG A 50 7.61 9.89 -8.49
C ARG A 50 8.50 9.16 -9.48
N PRO A 51 9.31 9.89 -10.26
CA PRO A 51 10.31 9.25 -11.10
C PRO A 51 11.17 8.34 -10.22
N ILE A 52 11.55 7.19 -10.77
CA ILE A 52 12.51 6.31 -10.10
C ILE A 52 13.79 7.10 -9.94
N GLY A 53 13.97 7.70 -8.77
CA GLY A 53 15.20 8.43 -8.44
C GLY A 53 16.35 7.47 -8.24
N VAL A 54 17.57 7.98 -8.40
CA VAL A 54 18.82 7.24 -8.17
C VAL A 54 18.78 6.47 -6.84
N PHE A 55 18.16 7.05 -5.81
CA PHE A 55 17.99 6.42 -4.49
C PHE A 55 17.01 5.24 -4.45
N SER A 56 16.02 5.18 -5.34
CA SER A 56 15.10 4.02 -5.42
C SER A 56 15.83 2.77 -5.92
N LEU A 57 16.87 2.97 -6.69
CA LEU A 57 17.66 1.91 -7.32
C LEU A 57 18.83 1.43 -6.45
N PHE A 58 19.31 2.24 -5.50
CA PHE A 58 20.21 1.74 -4.44
C PHE A 58 19.53 0.72 -3.52
N ARG A 59 18.21 0.60 -3.59
CA ARG A 59 17.42 -0.48 -2.96
C ARG A 59 17.31 -1.73 -3.83
N LEU A 60 17.74 -1.68 -5.09
CA LEU A 60 17.91 -2.89 -5.89
C LEU A 60 19.01 -3.76 -5.28
N PRO A 61 18.84 -5.07 -5.29
CA PRO A 61 19.82 -5.96 -4.69
C PRO A 61 21.16 -5.85 -5.39
N LEU A 62 22.11 -5.24 -4.73
CA LEU A 62 23.50 -5.55 -4.98
C LEU A 62 23.73 -6.95 -4.42
N GLY A 63 23.46 -7.96 -5.21
CA GLY A 63 23.74 -9.37 -4.89
C GLY A 63 23.42 -9.85 -3.50
N ALA A 64 23.47 -10.60 -2.75
CA ALA A 64 23.39 -11.25 -1.46
C ALA A 64 22.67 -10.53 -0.30
N PHE A 65 22.41 -9.23 -0.32
CA PHE A 65 21.64 -8.56 0.73
C PHE A 65 20.15 -8.62 0.37
N GLN A 66 19.33 -9.12 1.29
CA GLN A 66 17.89 -9.32 1.08
C GLN A 66 17.23 -7.99 0.73
N PRO A 67 16.89 -7.74 -0.52
CA PRO A 67 16.21 -6.51 -0.88
C PRO A 67 14.74 -6.64 -0.45
N HIS A 68 14.21 -5.60 0.16
CA HIS A 68 12.78 -5.53 0.46
C HIS A 68 11.94 -5.45 -0.81
N ASP A 69 12.51 -5.00 -1.92
CA ASP A 69 11.81 -4.82 -3.19
C ASP A 69 12.34 -5.76 -4.28
N LEU A 70 11.42 -6.29 -5.09
CA LEU A 70 11.72 -6.96 -6.34
C LEU A 70 11.33 -6.07 -7.50
N MET A 71 12.18 -5.98 -8.50
CA MET A 71 11.91 -5.20 -9.71
C MET A 71 12.23 -6.01 -10.95
N TYR A 72 11.24 -6.13 -11.84
CA TYR A 72 11.40 -6.75 -13.15
C TYR A 72 11.12 -5.75 -14.25
N VAL A 73 11.81 -5.88 -15.35
CA VAL A 73 11.65 -5.07 -16.56
C VAL A 73 11.32 -5.94 -17.75
N TYR A 74 10.54 -5.40 -18.67
CA TYR A 74 10.34 -5.98 -19.98
C TYR A 74 11.24 -5.27 -20.98
N GLU A 75 12.08 -6.05 -21.66
CA GLU A 75 13.03 -5.57 -22.65
C GLU A 75 12.70 -6.14 -24.02
N GLU A 76 12.59 -5.27 -25.02
CA GLU A 76 12.37 -5.62 -26.41
C GLU A 76 13.31 -4.82 -27.31
N ALA A 77 14.04 -5.51 -28.18
CA ALA A 77 15.04 -4.89 -29.08
C ALA A 77 16.03 -3.93 -28.36
N GLY A 78 16.46 -4.26 -27.14
CA GLY A 78 17.39 -3.45 -26.33
C GLY A 78 16.76 -2.22 -25.66
N ARG A 79 15.46 -2.05 -25.71
CA ARG A 79 14.73 -0.97 -25.04
C ARG A 79 13.83 -1.52 -23.93
N LEU A 80 13.74 -0.77 -22.84
CA LEU A 80 12.77 -1.08 -21.78
C LEU A 80 11.39 -0.55 -22.18
N SER A 81 10.40 -1.43 -22.12
CA SER A 81 9.01 -1.12 -22.47
C SER A 81 8.04 -1.43 -21.34
N GLY A 82 8.51 -1.90 -20.19
CA GLY A 82 7.67 -2.15 -19.03
C GLY A 82 8.46 -2.40 -17.77
N LEU A 83 7.79 -2.17 -16.65
CA LEU A 83 8.32 -2.27 -15.30
C LEU A 83 7.26 -2.83 -14.36
N ILE A 84 7.65 -3.69 -13.44
CA ILE A 84 6.87 -4.06 -12.26
C ILE A 84 7.76 -3.99 -11.02
N ARG A 85 7.24 -3.36 -9.96
CA ARG A 85 7.89 -3.30 -8.65
C ARG A 85 7.00 -3.93 -7.60
N VAL A 86 7.61 -4.75 -6.76
CA VAL A 86 6.95 -5.51 -5.70
C VAL A 86 7.66 -5.26 -4.39
N GLU A 87 6.95 -4.77 -3.41
CA GLU A 87 7.43 -4.67 -2.03
C GLU A 87 7.12 -5.97 -1.29
N ARG A 88 8.10 -6.47 -0.55
CA ARG A 88 7.98 -7.70 0.24
C ARG A 88 7.86 -7.36 1.71
N ASP A 89 6.83 -7.88 2.35
CA ASP A 89 6.71 -7.88 3.80
C ASP A 89 7.24 -9.23 4.33
N SER A 90 8.48 -9.21 4.80
CA SER A 90 9.13 -10.43 5.34
C SER A 90 8.52 -10.90 6.67
N VAL A 91 7.77 -10.03 7.35
CA VAL A 91 7.14 -10.36 8.63
C VAL A 91 5.87 -11.18 8.43
N ARG A 92 5.14 -10.89 7.34
CA ARG A 92 3.87 -11.55 7.01
C ARG A 92 3.97 -12.56 5.87
N ASP A 93 5.13 -12.69 5.27
CA ASP A 93 5.32 -13.47 4.03
C ASP A 93 4.35 -13.04 2.92
N GLU A 94 4.15 -11.74 2.77
CA GLU A 94 3.23 -11.15 1.81
C GLU A 94 3.96 -10.18 0.88
N TRP A 95 3.49 -10.13 -0.35
CA TRP A 95 4.02 -9.23 -1.36
C TRP A 95 2.96 -8.26 -1.82
N THR A 96 3.34 -7.00 -2.06
CA THR A 96 2.46 -5.99 -2.62
C THR A 96 3.04 -5.47 -3.93
N ILE A 97 2.26 -5.56 -5.00
CA ILE A 97 2.60 -4.92 -6.27
C ILE A 97 2.33 -3.43 -6.10
N VAL A 98 3.36 -2.61 -6.15
CA VAL A 98 3.29 -1.17 -5.89
C VAL A 98 3.46 -0.32 -7.15
N GLU A 99 3.92 -0.92 -8.24
CA GLU A 99 4.08 -0.25 -9.53
C GLU A 99 4.01 -1.28 -10.66
N LEU A 100 3.31 -0.95 -11.74
CA LEU A 100 3.19 -1.78 -12.93
C LEU A 100 2.97 -0.87 -14.14
N ASP A 101 3.98 -0.71 -14.96
CA ASP A 101 3.98 0.13 -16.13
C ASP A 101 4.23 -0.67 -17.40
N GLY A 102 3.67 -0.20 -18.50
CA GLY A 102 3.91 -0.78 -19.82
C GLY A 102 3.63 0.25 -20.90
N ILE A 103 4.58 0.44 -21.80
CA ILE A 103 4.44 1.32 -22.96
C ILE A 103 4.48 0.50 -24.25
N GLY A 104 3.70 0.91 -25.22
CA GLY A 104 3.67 0.28 -26.54
C GLY A 104 2.32 0.45 -27.22
N SER A 105 2.34 0.83 -28.48
CA SER A 105 1.14 0.96 -29.29
C SER A 105 0.48 -0.41 -29.52
N GLY A 106 -0.59 -0.69 -28.77
CA GLY A 106 -1.41 -1.88 -28.92
C GLY A 106 -0.95 -3.15 -28.16
N ASN A 107 0.20 -3.15 -27.49
CA ASN A 107 0.70 -4.30 -26.73
C ASN A 107 1.04 -4.04 -25.26
N ALA A 108 0.77 -2.84 -24.75
CA ALA A 108 1.05 -2.48 -23.36
C ALA A 108 0.39 -3.45 -22.36
N GLY A 109 -0.84 -3.89 -22.61
CA GLY A 109 -1.55 -4.88 -21.80
C GLY A 109 -0.85 -6.25 -21.77
N ASP A 110 -0.33 -6.74 -22.89
CA ASP A 110 0.44 -7.99 -22.95
C ASP A 110 1.76 -7.87 -22.18
N ILE A 111 2.44 -6.73 -22.28
CA ILE A 111 3.66 -6.45 -21.51
C ILE A 111 3.37 -6.50 -20.01
N ARG A 112 2.33 -5.79 -19.54
CA ARG A 112 1.92 -5.78 -18.14
C ARG A 112 1.54 -7.18 -17.65
N PHE A 113 0.78 -7.92 -18.42
CA PHE A 113 0.39 -9.30 -18.09
C PHE A 113 1.60 -10.24 -17.97
N ARG A 114 2.61 -10.11 -18.85
CA ARG A 114 3.86 -10.88 -18.76
C ARG A 114 4.66 -10.54 -17.51
N LEU A 115 4.69 -9.27 -17.12
CA LEU A 115 5.35 -8.80 -15.90
C LEU A 115 4.66 -9.38 -14.66
N VAL A 116 3.33 -9.31 -14.58
CA VAL A 116 2.55 -9.92 -13.49
C VAL A 116 2.80 -11.42 -13.42
N ASN A 117 2.75 -12.14 -14.54
CA ASN A 117 3.03 -13.58 -14.57
C ASN A 117 4.46 -13.93 -14.13
N GLN A 118 5.44 -13.05 -14.37
CA GLN A 118 6.79 -13.26 -13.84
C GLN A 118 6.82 -13.16 -12.31
N VAL A 119 6.12 -12.18 -11.73
CA VAL A 119 5.98 -12.05 -10.27
C VAL A 119 5.29 -13.28 -9.70
N LEU A 120 4.22 -13.77 -10.32
CA LEU A 120 3.51 -14.97 -9.88
C LEU A 120 4.42 -16.22 -9.89
N ARG A 121 5.25 -16.37 -10.92
CA ARG A 121 6.25 -17.47 -11.00
C ARG A 121 7.28 -17.38 -9.88
N GLU A 122 7.76 -16.19 -9.58
CA GLU A 122 8.71 -15.99 -8.48
C GLU A 122 8.04 -16.18 -7.10
N ALA A 123 6.80 -15.74 -6.95
CA ALA A 123 6.03 -15.98 -5.74
C ALA A 123 5.82 -17.49 -5.50
N ALA A 124 5.48 -18.24 -6.53
CA ALA A 124 5.34 -19.70 -6.44
C ALA A 124 6.65 -20.43 -6.03
N LYS A 125 7.82 -19.85 -6.32
CA LYS A 125 9.13 -20.41 -5.89
C LYS A 125 9.50 -20.01 -4.48
N ARG A 126 9.18 -18.77 -4.06
CA ARG A 126 9.63 -18.18 -2.79
C ARG A 126 8.63 -18.32 -1.66
N GLY A 127 7.39 -18.67 -1.97
CA GLY A 127 6.35 -19.04 -1.02
C GLY A 127 5.71 -17.92 -0.21
N PRO A 128 5.51 -16.65 -0.73
CA PRO A 128 4.67 -15.71 0.01
C PRO A 128 3.26 -16.28 0.09
N TRP A 129 2.59 -16.04 1.22
CA TRP A 129 1.20 -16.50 1.39
C TRP A 129 0.23 -15.78 0.47
N ARG A 130 0.47 -14.47 0.24
CA ARG A 130 -0.44 -13.59 -0.49
C ARG A 130 0.31 -12.57 -1.31
N LEU A 131 -0.28 -12.26 -2.46
CA LEU A 131 0.06 -11.10 -3.25
C LEU A 131 -1.10 -10.12 -3.22
N HIS A 132 -0.80 -8.85 -2.96
CA HIS A 132 -1.76 -7.78 -2.93
C HIS A 132 -1.47 -6.76 -4.02
N VAL A 133 -2.52 -6.13 -4.51
CA VAL A 133 -2.44 -4.97 -5.38
C VAL A 133 -3.64 -4.06 -5.13
N ALA A 134 -3.42 -2.76 -5.22
CA ALA A 134 -4.46 -1.76 -5.30
C ALA A 134 -4.30 -1.03 -6.63
N CYS A 135 -5.35 -0.91 -7.41
CA CYS A 135 -5.33 -0.19 -8.67
C CYS A 135 -6.69 0.49 -8.93
N ASN A 136 -6.67 1.59 -9.68
CA ASN A 136 -7.92 2.12 -10.20
C ASN A 136 -8.41 1.24 -11.36
N ASP A 137 -9.68 1.37 -11.70
CA ASP A 137 -10.31 0.58 -12.77
C ASP A 137 -10.13 1.22 -14.16
N GLN A 138 -9.12 2.07 -14.34
CA GLN A 138 -8.77 2.62 -15.64
C GLN A 138 -7.95 1.60 -16.43
N ASP A 139 -8.07 1.66 -17.75
CA ASP A 139 -7.27 0.85 -18.71
C ASP A 139 -7.33 -0.68 -18.54
N GLY A 140 -8.42 -1.18 -17.95
CA GLY A 140 -8.60 -2.61 -17.74
C GLY A 140 -7.65 -3.22 -16.71
N ASN A 141 -7.20 -2.42 -15.73
CA ASN A 141 -6.28 -2.89 -14.69
C ASN A 141 -6.90 -3.99 -13.84
N VAL A 142 -8.12 -3.79 -13.38
CA VAL A 142 -8.84 -4.78 -12.58
C VAL A 142 -8.99 -6.08 -13.37
N GLU A 143 -9.40 -6.00 -14.64
CA GLU A 143 -9.53 -7.14 -15.55
C GLU A 143 -8.20 -7.88 -15.71
N LEU A 144 -7.11 -7.17 -15.93
CA LEU A 144 -5.77 -7.74 -16.08
C LEU A 144 -5.36 -8.57 -14.85
N PHE A 145 -5.58 -8.06 -13.64
CA PHE A 145 -5.27 -8.80 -12.43
C PHE A 145 -6.22 -9.95 -12.18
N MET A 146 -7.52 -9.80 -12.50
CA MET A 146 -8.49 -10.91 -12.44
C MET A 146 -8.12 -12.02 -13.40
N GLN A 147 -7.70 -11.73 -14.63
CA GLN A 147 -7.17 -12.71 -15.59
C GLN A 147 -5.89 -13.41 -15.08
N ALA A 148 -5.09 -12.70 -14.29
CA ALA A 148 -3.94 -13.30 -13.61
C ALA A 148 -4.32 -14.11 -12.35
N GLY A 149 -5.62 -14.20 -12.04
CA GLY A 149 -6.18 -15.00 -10.94
C GLY A 149 -6.19 -14.30 -9.59
N PHE A 150 -6.17 -12.97 -9.56
CA PHE A 150 -6.47 -12.19 -8.35
C PHE A 150 -7.98 -12.10 -8.14
N ALA A 151 -8.39 -12.06 -6.87
CA ALA A 151 -9.77 -11.85 -6.46
C ALA A 151 -9.94 -10.43 -5.88
N ARG A 152 -10.99 -9.72 -6.29
CA ARG A 152 -11.38 -8.45 -5.69
C ARG A 152 -11.95 -8.70 -4.30
N TYR A 153 -11.56 -7.89 -3.30
CA TYR A 153 -12.08 -8.00 -1.94
C TYR A 153 -12.57 -6.69 -1.32
N GLY A 154 -12.41 -5.58 -2.01
CA GLY A 154 -12.92 -4.31 -1.56
C GLY A 154 -12.50 -3.15 -2.44
N ASP A 155 -13.00 -1.98 -2.11
CA ASP A 155 -12.62 -0.72 -2.71
C ASP A 155 -12.21 0.27 -1.62
N GLU A 156 -11.31 1.17 -1.98
CA GLU A 156 -10.79 2.20 -1.09
C GLU A 156 -10.86 3.55 -1.81
N ARG A 157 -11.49 4.52 -1.17
CA ARG A 157 -11.46 5.92 -1.60
C ARG A 157 -10.20 6.57 -1.03
N ILE A 158 -9.50 7.29 -1.86
CA ILE A 158 -8.35 8.09 -1.46
C ILE A 158 -8.81 9.53 -1.34
N LEU A 159 -8.88 10.00 -0.10
CA LEU A 159 -9.26 11.37 0.20
C LEU A 159 -8.00 12.21 0.40
N HIS A 160 -8.07 13.47 0.01
CA HIS A 160 -6.98 14.43 0.16
C HIS A 160 -7.52 15.75 0.66
N ARG A 161 -6.84 16.32 1.65
CA ARG A 161 -7.04 17.67 2.13
C ARG A 161 -5.83 18.50 1.73
N SER A 162 -6.07 19.63 1.07
CA SER A 162 -4.98 20.50 0.61
C SER A 162 -4.20 21.13 1.77
N GLY A 163 -2.93 21.39 1.57
CA GLY A 163 -2.06 21.99 2.58
C GLY A 163 -2.31 23.49 2.80
N ASP A 164 -2.98 24.15 1.85
CA ASP A 164 -3.39 25.56 1.96
C ASP A 164 -4.59 25.76 2.89
N GLN A 165 -5.31 24.72 3.25
CA GLN A 165 -6.40 24.77 4.21
C GLN A 165 -5.86 24.79 5.64
N GLU A 166 -6.33 25.75 6.43
CA GLU A 166 -5.91 25.86 7.82
C GLU A 166 -6.29 24.60 8.63
N LEU A 167 -5.28 23.96 9.24
CA LEU A 167 -5.49 22.82 10.13
C LEU A 167 -6.15 23.27 11.44
N PRO A 168 -6.97 22.44 12.09
CA PRO A 168 -7.54 22.72 13.40
C PRO A 168 -6.46 23.14 14.41
N THR A 169 -6.88 23.88 15.42
CA THR A 169 -6.00 24.30 16.53
C THR A 169 -5.31 23.08 17.15
N THR A 170 -4.05 23.26 17.56
CA THR A 170 -3.31 22.21 18.26
C THR A 170 -4.07 21.76 19.50
N TRP A 171 -4.28 20.46 19.64
CA TRP A 171 -4.95 19.88 20.79
C TRP A 171 -4.04 19.92 22.01
N THR A 172 -4.65 20.22 23.17
CA THR A 172 -3.98 20.15 24.46
C THR A 172 -4.04 18.72 25.01
N ASP A 173 -3.09 18.39 25.89
CA ASP A 173 -3.12 17.09 26.60
C ASP A 173 -4.37 16.92 27.47
N GLU A 174 -4.99 18.00 27.90
CA GLU A 174 -6.23 18.00 28.67
C GLU A 174 -7.41 17.60 27.76
N ALA A 175 -7.58 18.27 26.64
CA ALA A 175 -8.60 17.94 25.64
C ALA A 175 -8.50 16.48 25.14
N ALA A 176 -7.27 15.99 24.92
CA ALA A 176 -7.03 14.60 24.56
C ALA A 176 -7.50 13.64 25.68
N ARG A 177 -7.22 13.94 26.93
CA ARG A 177 -7.67 13.14 28.10
C ARG A 177 -9.18 13.16 28.26
N ASP A 178 -9.83 14.31 28.07
CA ASP A 178 -11.29 14.44 28.14
C ASP A 178 -11.97 13.58 27.08
N CYS A 179 -11.39 13.49 25.89
CA CYS A 179 -11.85 12.60 24.81
C CYS A 179 -11.32 11.17 24.93
N ARG A 180 -10.58 10.85 26.01
CA ARG A 180 -9.96 9.53 26.25
C ARG A 180 -9.06 9.06 25.12
N ILE A 181 -8.35 9.99 24.50
CA ILE A 181 -7.38 9.72 23.47
C ILE A 181 -5.97 9.68 24.11
N ARG A 182 -5.25 8.60 23.87
CA ARG A 182 -3.87 8.41 24.33
C ARG A 182 -3.00 7.74 23.28
N PRO A 183 -1.69 7.83 23.40
CA PRO A 183 -0.78 7.05 22.57
C PRO A 183 -1.09 5.55 22.68
N ALA A 184 -1.04 4.86 21.53
CA ALA A 184 -1.20 3.41 21.49
C ALA A 184 0.04 2.73 22.10
N ALA A 185 -0.21 1.64 22.83
CA ALA A 185 0.81 0.87 23.55
C ALA A 185 0.80 -0.61 23.10
N PRO A 186 1.87 -1.37 23.33
CA PRO A 186 1.92 -2.81 23.00
C PRO A 186 0.77 -3.62 23.62
N LEU A 187 0.28 -3.23 24.79
CA LEU A 187 -0.85 -3.88 25.45
C LEU A 187 -2.19 -3.69 24.72
N ASP A 188 -2.26 -2.76 23.78
CA ASP A 188 -3.47 -2.53 22.97
C ASP A 188 -3.64 -3.54 21.82
N ALA A 189 -2.74 -4.47 21.63
CA ALA A 189 -2.79 -5.46 20.55
C ALA A 189 -4.13 -6.22 20.50
N LEU A 190 -4.58 -6.77 21.63
CA LEU A 190 -5.84 -7.48 21.70
C LEU A 190 -7.06 -6.54 21.55
N PRO A 191 -7.14 -5.40 22.24
CA PRO A 191 -8.19 -4.39 21.99
C PRO A 191 -8.24 -3.93 20.53
N LEU A 192 -7.10 -3.69 19.88
CA LEU A 192 -7.03 -3.30 18.47
C LEU A 192 -7.50 -4.42 17.53
N SER A 193 -7.13 -5.66 17.80
CA SER A 193 -7.65 -6.81 17.05
C SER A 193 -9.18 -6.92 17.15
N ARG A 194 -9.74 -6.66 18.33
CA ARG A 194 -11.20 -6.63 18.54
C ARG A 194 -11.87 -5.44 17.83
N LEU A 195 -11.24 -4.27 17.86
CA LEU A 195 -11.72 -3.08 17.14
C LEU A 195 -11.73 -3.35 15.64
N TYR A 196 -10.66 -3.91 15.10
CA TYR A 196 -10.57 -4.30 13.69
C TYR A 196 -11.67 -5.29 13.31
N ALA A 197 -11.90 -6.31 14.14
CA ALA A 197 -12.95 -7.30 13.91
C ALA A 197 -14.36 -6.68 13.95
N ALA A 198 -14.58 -5.65 14.76
CA ALA A 198 -15.87 -4.94 14.83
C ALA A 198 -16.08 -3.98 13.65
N ALA A 199 -15.02 -3.33 13.17
CA ALA A 199 -15.09 -2.32 12.13
C ALA A 199 -14.98 -2.90 10.70
N THR A 200 -14.49 -4.12 10.54
CA THR A 200 -14.19 -4.71 9.23
C THR A 200 -15.14 -5.87 8.91
N PRO A 201 -15.78 -5.91 7.73
CA PRO A 201 -16.64 -7.01 7.33
C PRO A 201 -15.90 -8.36 7.33
N GLN A 202 -16.56 -9.41 7.78
CA GLN A 202 -15.94 -10.74 7.93
C GLN A 202 -15.29 -11.30 6.65
N PRO A 203 -15.86 -11.11 5.44
CA PRO A 203 -15.20 -11.55 4.21
C PRO A 203 -13.84 -10.85 3.99
N VAL A 204 -13.75 -9.56 4.30
CA VAL A 204 -12.50 -8.78 4.19
C VAL A 204 -11.48 -9.27 5.22
N GLN A 205 -11.90 -9.47 6.47
CA GLN A 205 -11.03 -10.02 7.54
C GLN A 205 -10.38 -11.35 7.12
N ARG A 206 -11.15 -12.25 6.50
CA ARG A 206 -10.64 -13.55 6.02
C ARG A 206 -9.57 -13.37 4.95
N LEU A 207 -9.79 -12.46 4.02
CA LEU A 207 -8.88 -12.22 2.91
C LEU A 207 -7.63 -11.46 3.34
N GLU A 208 -7.77 -10.48 4.23
CA GLU A 208 -6.62 -9.77 4.79
C GLU A 208 -5.83 -10.64 5.78
N GLY A 209 -6.50 -11.55 6.48
CA GLY A 209 -5.88 -12.54 7.35
C GLY A 209 -5.01 -11.97 8.45
N ILE A 210 -5.34 -10.77 8.93
CA ILE A 210 -4.63 -10.12 10.04
C ILE A 210 -4.93 -10.88 11.33
N ARG A 211 -3.89 -11.32 12.02
CA ARG A 211 -3.98 -12.10 13.25
C ARG A 211 -3.49 -11.32 14.45
N LEU A 212 -3.81 -11.79 15.66
CA LEU A 212 -3.34 -11.15 16.88
C LEU A 212 -1.81 -10.95 16.94
N PRO A 213 -0.96 -11.91 16.55
CA PRO A 213 0.50 -11.67 16.50
C PRO A 213 0.92 -10.54 15.57
N ASP A 214 0.10 -10.21 14.56
CA ASP A 214 0.39 -9.07 13.69
C ASP A 214 0.17 -7.74 14.41
N TRP A 215 -0.80 -7.68 15.32
CA TRP A 215 -1.02 -6.55 16.21
C TRP A 215 0.04 -6.45 17.31
N GLU A 216 0.45 -7.56 17.91
CA GLU A 216 1.49 -7.61 18.92
C GLU A 216 2.84 -7.10 18.41
N ARG A 217 3.19 -7.43 17.16
CA ARG A 217 4.41 -6.95 16.51
C ARG A 217 4.39 -5.46 16.19
N GLN A 218 3.21 -4.87 16.07
CA GLN A 218 3.08 -3.44 15.77
C GLN A 218 3.52 -2.54 16.92
N GLY A 219 3.58 -3.02 18.15
CA GLY A 219 3.95 -2.24 19.32
C GLY A 219 5.34 -1.58 19.27
N THR A 220 6.16 -1.87 18.26
CA THR A 220 7.46 -1.24 18.02
C THR A 220 7.53 -0.52 16.66
N ASN A 221 6.63 -0.85 15.73
CA ASN A 221 6.59 -0.28 14.39
C ASN A 221 5.15 -0.30 13.88
N TRP A 222 4.37 0.70 14.27
CA TRP A 222 2.97 0.82 13.90
C TRP A 222 2.80 0.78 12.38
N ARG A 223 2.34 -0.35 11.88
CA ARG A 223 1.89 -0.51 10.51
C ARG A 223 0.39 -0.78 10.56
N VAL A 224 -0.38 0.15 10.09
CA VAL A 224 -1.83 0.03 10.01
C VAL A 224 -2.27 -1.16 9.19
N PRO A 225 -3.50 -1.65 9.47
CA PRO A 225 -4.21 -2.53 8.55
C PRO A 225 -4.05 -2.02 7.12
N ARG A 226 -3.84 -2.91 6.18
CA ARG A 226 -3.48 -2.61 4.79
C ARG A 226 -4.25 -1.44 4.23
N SER A 227 -3.51 -0.45 3.83
CA SER A 227 -3.98 0.62 2.98
C SER A 227 -3.23 0.55 1.67
N SER A 228 -3.88 0.92 0.58
CA SER A 228 -3.26 0.98 -0.74
C SER A 228 -2.03 1.87 -0.79
N LEU A 229 -1.96 2.88 0.07
CA LEU A 229 -0.91 3.89 0.08
C LEU A 229 0.24 3.58 1.04
N ALA A 230 0.01 2.80 2.08
CA ALA A 230 1.02 2.52 3.11
C ALA A 230 2.36 1.99 2.57
N PRO A 231 2.38 1.10 1.55
CA PRO A 231 3.63 0.64 0.96
C PRO A 231 4.35 1.69 0.13
N ILE A 232 3.64 2.69 -0.37
CA ILE A 232 4.15 3.67 -1.34
C ILE A 232 4.74 4.88 -0.64
N LEU A 233 4.12 5.31 0.47
CA LEU A 233 4.52 6.48 1.23
C LEU A 233 5.69 6.17 2.15
N ARG A 234 6.53 7.18 2.37
CA ARG A 234 7.65 7.12 3.32
C ARG A 234 7.52 8.30 4.28
N PHE A 235 7.53 8.00 5.56
CA PHE A 235 7.30 8.98 6.60
C PHE A 235 8.59 9.32 7.34
N ALA A 236 8.67 10.54 7.85
CA ALA A 236 9.72 10.95 8.77
C ALA A 236 9.48 10.32 10.15
N ASP A 237 8.21 10.26 10.54
CA ASP A 237 7.76 9.67 11.78
C ASP A 237 6.36 9.06 11.60
N VAL A 238 6.03 8.05 12.41
CA VAL A 238 4.72 7.40 12.44
C VAL A 238 4.24 7.32 13.87
N GLU A 239 3.12 7.96 14.15
CA GLU A 239 2.49 7.96 15.46
C GLU A 239 1.14 7.24 15.41
N ALA A 240 0.78 6.60 16.52
CA ALA A 240 -0.50 5.92 16.66
C ALA A 240 -1.14 6.24 17.99
N PHE A 241 -2.46 6.45 17.96
CA PHE A 241 -3.26 6.76 19.14
C PHE A 241 -4.52 5.91 19.17
N VAL A 242 -5.03 5.69 20.36
CA VAL A 242 -6.28 4.96 20.61
C VAL A 242 -7.25 5.84 21.36
N GLN A 243 -8.54 5.67 21.07
CA GLN A 243 -9.63 6.24 21.83
C GLN A 243 -10.29 5.14 22.66
N GLU A 244 -10.26 5.30 23.98
CA GLU A 244 -10.86 4.34 24.90
C GLU A 244 -12.38 4.49 24.95
N SER A 245 -13.10 3.38 25.11
CA SER A 245 -14.55 3.40 25.17
C SER A 245 -15.08 4.02 26.46
N ALA A 246 -16.14 4.84 26.33
CA ALA A 246 -16.87 5.39 27.46
C ALA A 246 -17.54 4.30 28.30
N ALA A 247 -18.02 3.25 27.66
CA ALA A 247 -18.81 2.21 28.29
C ALA A 247 -18.01 1.28 29.19
N GLY A 248 -16.66 1.39 29.22
CA GLY A 248 -15.77 0.53 29.96
C GLY A 248 -16.15 -0.95 29.71
N GLY A 249 -15.49 -1.66 28.81
CA GLY A 249 -15.75 -3.09 28.66
C GLY A 249 -15.56 -3.79 30.01
N LYS A 250 -16.19 -4.96 30.21
CA LYS A 250 -16.06 -5.76 31.44
C LYS A 250 -14.61 -5.99 31.89
N ASP A 251 -13.65 -5.79 30.98
CA ASP A 251 -12.20 -5.93 31.19
C ASP A 251 -11.43 -4.60 31.15
N GLY A 252 -12.11 -3.44 31.13
CA GLY A 252 -11.47 -2.11 31.14
C GLY A 252 -10.64 -1.71 29.91
N THR A 253 -10.69 -2.50 28.83
CA THR A 253 -9.80 -2.37 27.66
C THR A 253 -10.52 -2.30 26.31
N SER A 254 -11.76 -1.78 26.27
CA SER A 254 -12.45 -1.61 24.99
C SER A 254 -12.03 -0.32 24.31
N LEU A 255 -11.73 -0.38 23.01
CA LEU A 255 -11.41 0.76 22.17
C LEU A 255 -12.57 1.09 21.24
N ASP A 256 -12.87 2.37 21.11
CA ASP A 256 -13.86 2.90 20.18
C ASP A 256 -13.21 3.38 18.89
N GLY A 257 -11.92 3.80 18.96
CA GLY A 257 -11.19 4.28 17.81
C GLY A 257 -9.68 4.06 17.88
N PHE A 258 -9.09 4.07 16.72
CA PHE A 258 -7.64 4.06 16.51
C PHE A 258 -7.32 5.00 15.35
N VAL A 259 -6.23 5.74 15.48
CA VAL A 259 -5.70 6.57 14.41
C VAL A 259 -4.20 6.37 14.26
N GLN A 260 -3.77 6.28 13.03
CA GLN A 260 -2.36 6.34 12.67
C GLN A 260 -2.07 7.58 11.85
N ILE A 261 -0.98 8.25 12.18
CA ILE A 261 -0.50 9.46 11.55
C ILE A 261 0.89 9.20 11.01
N GLY A 262 1.08 9.43 9.71
CA GLY A 262 2.40 9.44 9.07
C GLY A 262 2.81 10.87 8.79
N VAL A 263 3.87 11.34 9.43
CA VAL A 263 4.40 12.69 9.18
C VAL A 263 5.14 12.71 7.85
N ALA A 264 4.78 13.65 6.99
CA ALA A 264 5.35 13.77 5.65
C ALA A 264 6.89 13.84 5.68
N LYS A 265 7.50 13.16 4.74
CA LYS A 265 8.93 13.27 4.44
C LYS A 265 9.08 13.79 3.02
N GLU A 266 9.91 14.82 2.83
CA GLU A 266 10.09 15.46 1.53
C GLU A 266 8.78 16.08 1.01
N ASP A 267 8.45 15.97 -0.29
CA ASP A 267 7.31 16.62 -0.93
C ASP A 267 6.06 15.74 -1.03
N GLN A 268 5.90 14.75 -0.15
CA GLN A 268 4.69 13.92 -0.10
C GLN A 268 3.69 14.45 0.93
N PRO A 269 2.40 14.08 0.86
CA PRO A 269 1.41 14.46 1.87
C PRO A 269 1.64 13.72 3.19
N HIS A 270 1.13 14.29 4.28
CA HIS A 270 0.93 13.57 5.52
C HIS A 270 -0.08 12.44 5.30
N TYR A 271 -0.01 11.40 6.12
CA TYR A 271 -0.89 10.25 6.04
C TYR A 271 -1.77 10.14 7.27
N LEU A 272 -3.04 9.86 7.07
CA LEU A 272 -4.00 9.65 8.12
C LEU A 272 -4.79 8.37 7.85
N LYS A 273 -4.77 7.41 8.78
CA LYS A 273 -5.65 6.24 8.75
C LYS A 273 -6.42 6.15 10.05
N LEU A 274 -7.74 6.07 9.92
CA LEU A 274 -8.67 5.88 11.01
C LEU A 274 -9.23 4.45 10.99
N LEU A 275 -9.50 3.91 12.16
CA LEU A 275 -10.26 2.70 12.38
C LEU A 275 -11.19 2.96 13.58
N VAL A 276 -12.50 2.97 13.35
CA VAL A 276 -13.49 3.38 14.35
C VAL A 276 -14.61 2.35 14.36
N ARG A 277 -15.18 2.08 15.54
CA ARG A 277 -16.40 1.28 15.62
C ARG A 277 -17.52 1.94 14.82
N PRO A 278 -18.37 1.17 14.13
CA PRO A 278 -19.43 1.73 13.29
C PRO A 278 -20.37 2.71 14.00
N GLU A 279 -20.58 2.54 15.30
CA GLU A 279 -21.49 3.34 16.11
C GLU A 279 -20.84 4.57 16.76
N THR A 280 -19.51 4.71 16.63
CA THR A 280 -18.75 5.76 17.32
C THR A 280 -18.63 7.00 16.45
N ASP A 281 -18.83 8.17 17.04
CA ASP A 281 -18.50 9.45 16.40
C ASP A 281 -16.98 9.63 16.34
N SER A 282 -16.46 9.74 15.14
CA SER A 282 -15.02 9.90 14.90
C SER A 282 -14.54 11.35 14.88
N SER A 283 -15.42 12.33 15.18
CA SER A 283 -15.10 13.76 15.07
C SER A 283 -13.89 14.13 15.93
N ALA A 284 -13.96 13.82 17.24
CA ALA A 284 -12.89 14.15 18.18
C ALA A 284 -11.56 13.51 17.79
N LEU A 285 -11.58 12.24 17.32
CA LEU A 285 -10.38 11.54 16.90
C LEU A 285 -9.80 12.13 15.61
N THR A 286 -10.65 12.55 14.67
CA THR A 286 -10.25 13.21 13.42
C THR A 286 -9.61 14.58 13.69
N GLU A 287 -10.27 15.41 14.49
CA GLU A 287 -9.75 16.73 14.87
C GLU A 287 -8.43 16.61 15.64
N PHE A 288 -8.36 15.68 16.59
CA PHE A 288 -7.13 15.37 17.31
C PHE A 288 -5.99 15.04 16.36
N ALA A 289 -6.23 14.13 15.41
CA ALA A 289 -5.21 13.72 14.45
C ALA A 289 -4.70 14.88 13.58
N LEU A 290 -5.61 15.74 13.10
CA LEU A 290 -5.24 16.93 12.35
C LEU A 290 -4.47 17.93 13.20
N GLY A 291 -4.83 18.09 14.47
CA GLY A 291 -4.08 18.92 15.45
C GLY A 291 -2.66 18.41 15.71
N VAL A 292 -2.49 17.08 15.81
CA VAL A 292 -1.16 16.45 15.90
C VAL A 292 -0.33 16.72 14.65
N ILE A 293 -0.91 16.55 13.45
CA ILE A 293 -0.23 16.86 12.18
C ILE A 293 0.24 18.32 12.19
N ARG A 294 -0.63 19.26 12.57
CA ARG A 294 -0.28 20.68 12.70
C ARG A 294 0.92 20.88 13.61
N ALA A 295 0.86 20.35 14.82
CA ALA A 295 1.93 20.51 15.82
C ALA A 295 3.28 19.94 15.34
N ARG A 296 3.27 18.87 14.53
CA ARG A 296 4.49 18.29 13.94
C ARG A 296 5.02 19.12 12.78
N THR A 297 4.11 19.67 11.96
CA THR A 297 4.49 20.55 10.84
C THR A 297 5.13 21.85 11.34
N GLU A 298 4.59 22.45 12.40
CA GLU A 298 5.12 23.68 12.98
C GLU A 298 6.51 23.50 13.64
N LYS A 299 6.81 22.31 14.18
CA LYS A 299 8.05 22.01 14.92
C LYS A 299 9.14 21.33 14.10
N GLY A 300 8.81 20.79 12.94
CA GLY A 300 9.69 19.89 12.19
C GLY A 300 10.49 20.54 11.06
N ALA A 301 11.33 19.74 10.41
CA ALA A 301 12.07 20.11 9.19
C ALA A 301 11.15 20.46 7.99
N ALA A 302 9.85 20.20 8.10
CA ALA A 302 8.80 20.57 7.16
C ALA A 302 8.21 21.96 7.45
N ALA A 303 8.73 22.70 8.45
CA ALA A 303 8.27 24.04 8.77
C ALA A 303 8.37 24.96 7.53
N GLY A 304 7.22 25.53 7.14
CA GLY A 304 7.13 26.41 5.97
C GLY A 304 6.77 25.68 4.66
N ARG A 305 6.50 24.37 4.66
CA ARG A 305 5.95 23.64 3.51
C ARG A 305 4.49 23.29 3.77
N GLU A 306 3.62 23.66 2.86
CA GLU A 306 2.20 23.31 2.90
C GLU A 306 2.01 21.87 2.41
N HIS A 307 2.20 20.89 3.31
CA HIS A 307 1.89 19.51 3.01
C HIS A 307 0.39 19.25 3.18
N GLY A 308 -0.24 18.71 2.15
CA GLY A 308 -1.60 18.18 2.28
C GLY A 308 -1.63 16.93 3.17
N VAL A 309 -2.84 16.49 3.48
CA VAL A 309 -3.09 15.24 4.22
C VAL A 309 -3.83 14.26 3.32
N ILE A 310 -3.36 13.03 3.23
CA ILE A 310 -4.00 11.96 2.47
C ILE A 310 -4.56 10.90 3.40
N ALA A 311 -5.80 10.47 3.15
CA ALA A 311 -6.49 9.48 3.97
C ALA A 311 -7.15 8.41 3.10
N PRO A 312 -6.70 7.16 3.14
CA PRO A 312 -7.39 6.04 2.49
C PRO A 312 -8.54 5.55 3.38
N VAL A 313 -9.74 5.45 2.81
CA VAL A 313 -10.96 5.03 3.50
C VAL A 313 -11.63 3.90 2.71
N ARG A 314 -11.91 2.79 3.37
CA ARG A 314 -12.64 1.67 2.77
C ARG A 314 -14.09 2.04 2.54
N THR A 315 -14.70 1.54 1.48
CA THR A 315 -16.09 1.85 1.16
C THR A 315 -17.10 1.45 2.25
N TYR A 316 -16.76 0.49 3.09
CA TYR A 316 -17.57 0.10 4.24
C TYR A 316 -17.35 1.00 5.49
N GLU A 317 -16.35 1.88 5.47
CA GLU A 317 -16.04 2.84 6.55
C GLU A 317 -16.79 4.18 6.33
N SER A 318 -18.03 4.15 5.82
CA SER A 318 -18.80 5.34 5.43
C SER A 318 -18.96 6.42 6.51
N PRO A 319 -19.03 6.13 7.83
CA PRO A 319 -19.03 7.18 8.85
C PRO A 319 -17.72 8.00 8.87
N ILE A 320 -16.57 7.34 8.68
CA ILE A 320 -15.26 8.00 8.61
C ILE A 320 -15.18 8.88 7.37
N ASP A 321 -15.66 8.39 6.23
CA ASP A 321 -15.67 9.08 4.96
C ASP A 321 -16.36 10.45 5.06
N ARG A 322 -17.59 10.47 5.61
CA ARG A 322 -18.35 11.71 5.82
C ARG A 322 -17.63 12.69 6.74
N ARG A 323 -17.04 12.19 7.83
CA ARG A 323 -16.33 13.05 8.79
C ARG A 323 -15.09 13.67 8.22
N LEU A 324 -14.39 12.96 7.35
CA LEU A 324 -13.25 13.51 6.63
C LEU A 324 -13.71 14.55 5.58
N GLU A 325 -14.83 14.30 4.88
CA GLU A 325 -15.42 15.29 3.98
C GLU A 325 -15.80 16.57 4.74
N ASP A 326 -16.45 16.46 5.90
CA ASP A 326 -16.78 17.60 6.78
C ASP A 326 -15.50 18.34 7.26
N ALA A 327 -14.39 17.63 7.40
CA ALA A 327 -13.07 18.19 7.74
C ALA A 327 -12.30 18.74 6.53
N GLY A 328 -12.94 18.88 5.37
CA GLY A 328 -12.37 19.49 4.17
C GLY A 328 -11.58 18.54 3.27
N PHE A 329 -11.71 17.23 3.42
CA PHE A 329 -11.13 16.28 2.49
C PHE A 329 -12.00 16.11 1.26
N GLY A 330 -11.38 16.04 0.09
CA GLY A 330 -12.02 15.66 -1.17
C GLY A 330 -11.50 14.34 -1.71
N THR A 331 -12.34 13.56 -2.37
CA THR A 331 -11.91 12.33 -3.05
C THR A 331 -11.07 12.65 -4.28
N ILE A 332 -9.85 12.10 -4.34
CA ILE A 332 -8.96 12.27 -5.49
C ILE A 332 -8.81 10.99 -6.33
N ALA A 333 -9.10 9.83 -5.76
CA ALA A 333 -9.09 8.56 -6.46
C ALA A 333 -9.97 7.53 -5.77
N THR A 334 -10.40 6.51 -6.52
CA THR A 334 -10.96 5.27 -5.98
C THR A 334 -10.16 4.11 -6.54
N VAL A 335 -9.74 3.20 -5.68
CA VAL A 335 -8.95 2.03 -6.05
C VAL A 335 -9.63 0.75 -5.64
N THR A 336 -9.54 -0.24 -6.49
CA THR A 336 -9.97 -1.61 -6.22
C THR A 336 -8.82 -2.38 -5.61
N LEU A 337 -9.13 -3.12 -4.57
CA LEU A 337 -8.21 -3.95 -3.83
C LEU A 337 -8.35 -5.39 -4.26
N LEU A 338 -7.25 -5.94 -4.76
CA LEU A 338 -7.23 -7.32 -5.22
C LEU A 338 -6.14 -8.09 -4.48
N MET A 339 -6.39 -9.38 -4.32
CA MET A 339 -5.49 -10.30 -3.65
C MET A 339 -5.47 -11.65 -4.37
N LYS A 340 -4.30 -12.28 -4.34
CA LYS A 340 -4.14 -13.66 -4.78
C LYS A 340 -3.44 -14.47 -3.69
N GLU A 341 -4.06 -15.56 -3.28
CA GLU A 341 -3.40 -16.56 -2.44
C GLU A 341 -2.45 -17.41 -3.28
N THR A 342 -1.27 -17.64 -2.75
CA THR A 342 -0.30 -18.54 -3.36
C THR A 342 -0.35 -19.88 -2.64
N LEU A 343 -0.53 -20.96 -3.39
CA LEU A 343 -0.43 -22.30 -2.83
C LEU A 343 1.05 -22.58 -2.51
N VAL A 344 1.40 -22.55 -1.24
CA VAL A 344 2.70 -23.04 -0.79
C VAL A 344 2.67 -24.56 -0.90
N ARG A 345 3.51 -25.15 -1.73
CA ARG A 345 3.78 -26.59 -1.65
C ARG A 345 4.47 -26.86 -0.31
N VAL A 346 3.73 -27.39 0.63
CA VAL A 346 4.33 -28.00 1.82
C VAL A 346 5.12 -29.20 1.29
N ALA A 347 6.45 -29.17 1.40
CA ALA A 347 7.27 -30.35 1.14
C ALA A 347 6.78 -31.42 2.12
N GLU A 348 6.34 -32.57 1.60
CA GLU A 348 6.04 -33.71 2.46
C GLU A 348 7.26 -33.98 3.35
N PRO A 349 7.08 -34.08 4.68
CA PRO A 349 8.19 -34.43 5.54
C PRO A 349 8.75 -35.76 5.03
N ALA A 350 10.06 -35.79 4.74
CA ALA A 350 10.71 -37.00 4.34
C ALA A 350 10.42 -38.06 5.45
N LEU A 351 9.67 -39.09 5.08
CA LEU A 351 9.46 -40.24 5.97
C LEU A 351 10.84 -40.80 6.30
N VAL A 352 11.34 -40.53 7.49
CA VAL A 352 12.53 -41.18 8.00
C VAL A 352 12.14 -42.66 8.19
N PRO A 353 12.75 -43.59 7.46
CA PRO A 353 12.45 -45.00 7.68
C PRO A 353 12.74 -45.33 9.15
N ALA A 354 11.73 -45.80 9.87
CA ALA A 354 11.94 -46.32 11.22
C ALA A 354 12.91 -47.50 11.09
N GLY A 355 14.16 -47.30 11.49
CA GLY A 355 15.14 -48.35 11.53
C GLY A 355 14.62 -49.44 12.49
N VAL A 356 14.25 -50.57 11.92
CA VAL A 356 14.01 -51.80 12.69
C VAL A 356 15.33 -52.17 13.35
N ARG A 357 15.36 -52.17 14.68
CA ARG A 357 16.39 -52.82 15.49
C ARG A 357 16.04 -54.28 15.70
#